data_fc9d423895d81fd9ecc35b9146fa7d3d
#
_entry.id   fc9d423895d81fd9ecc35b9146fa7d3d
#
_cell.length_a   1.000
_cell.length_b   1.000
_cell.length_c   1.000
_cell.angle_alpha   90.00
_cell.angle_beta   90.00
_cell.angle_gamma   90.00
#
_symmetry.space_group_name_H-M   'P 1'
#
loop_
_entity.id
_entity.type
_entity.pdbx_description
1 polymer ?
#
loop_
_entity_poly.entity_id
_entity_poly.type
_entity_poly.pdbx_seq_one_letter_code
_entity_poly.pdbx_strand_id
1 'polypeptide(L)'
;MNKREIGKIYEEKARKYLEENGYVILETNFNCKIGEIDIVGKNENYYCFIEVKYREKNSLAKGLYAVDKNKQRKIYKVAQVYLMSNNLSQNTACRFDVVSIDGDEITLIKNAFP
;
A
#
# COMPACT_ATOMS: atom_id res chain seq x y z
N MET A 1 12.43 -20.47 1.75
CA MET A 1 12.04 -19.20 1.12
C MET A 1 12.39 -18.05 2.06
N ASN A 2 13.10 -17.04 1.57
CA ASN A 2 13.51 -15.92 2.42
C ASN A 2 12.40 -14.86 2.53
N LYS A 3 12.61 -13.89 3.43
CA LYS A 3 11.61 -12.85 3.69
C LYS A 3 11.27 -12.02 2.47
N ARG A 4 12.26 -11.73 1.61
CA ARG A 4 12.02 -10.95 0.40
C ARG A 4 11.10 -11.69 -0.57
N GLU A 5 11.30 -12.98 -0.73
CA GLU A 5 10.46 -13.80 -1.61
C GLU A 5 9.04 -13.91 -1.07
N ILE A 6 8.90 -14.06 0.24
CA ILE A 6 7.59 -14.12 0.88
C ILE A 6 6.86 -12.80 0.69
N GLY A 7 7.56 -11.67 0.88
CA GLY A 7 6.99 -10.36 0.67
C GLY A 7 6.47 -10.17 -0.74
N LYS A 8 7.23 -10.62 -1.74
CA LYS A 8 6.81 -10.53 -3.14
C LYS A 8 5.53 -11.31 -3.41
N ILE A 9 5.39 -12.48 -2.81
CA ILE A 9 4.20 -13.30 -2.97
C ILE A 9 2.97 -12.55 -2.45
N TYR A 10 3.07 -11.94 -1.27
CA TYR A 10 1.95 -11.22 -0.68
C TYR A 10 1.66 -9.92 -1.43
N GLU A 11 2.69 -9.23 -1.92
CA GLU A 11 2.49 -8.04 -2.74
C GLU A 11 1.77 -8.38 -4.03
N GLU A 12 2.11 -9.52 -4.64
CA GLU A 12 1.43 -9.97 -5.86
C GLU A 12 -0.02 -10.33 -5.59
N LYS A 13 -0.30 -10.97 -4.47
CA LYS A 13 -1.67 -11.25 -4.04
C LYS A 13 -2.46 -9.96 -3.85
N ALA A 14 -1.83 -8.97 -3.21
CA ALA A 14 -2.46 -7.67 -3.00
C ALA A 14 -2.76 -6.98 -4.32
N ARG A 15 -1.80 -6.99 -5.26
CA ARG A 15 -1.97 -6.37 -6.57
C ARG A 15 -3.16 -6.96 -7.32
N LYS A 16 -3.24 -8.29 -7.35
CA LYS A 16 -4.35 -8.97 -8.03
C LYS A 16 -5.69 -8.61 -7.40
N TYR A 17 -5.73 -8.61 -6.07
CA TYR A 17 -6.95 -8.28 -5.34
C TYR A 17 -7.40 -6.85 -5.65
N LEU A 18 -6.46 -5.92 -5.67
CA LEU A 18 -6.76 -4.52 -5.99
C LEU A 18 -7.31 -4.38 -7.41
N GLU A 19 -6.68 -5.06 -8.38
CA GLU A 19 -7.17 -5.03 -9.76
C GLU A 19 -8.59 -5.57 -9.87
N GLU A 20 -8.89 -6.64 -9.14
CA GLU A 20 -10.23 -7.21 -9.11
C GLU A 20 -11.25 -6.27 -8.47
N ASN A 21 -10.77 -5.33 -7.67
CA ASN A 21 -11.61 -4.37 -6.97
C ASN A 21 -11.57 -2.96 -7.59
N GLY A 22 -11.19 -2.89 -8.87
CA GLY A 22 -11.31 -1.66 -9.63
C GLY A 22 -10.13 -0.72 -9.58
N TYR A 23 -8.99 -1.17 -9.09
CA TYR A 23 -7.77 -0.35 -9.10
C TYR A 23 -6.99 -0.56 -10.38
N VAL A 24 -6.44 0.53 -10.90
CA VAL A 24 -5.44 0.46 -11.97
C VAL A 24 -4.09 0.61 -11.27
N ILE A 25 -3.24 -0.40 -11.39
CA ILE A 25 -1.93 -0.38 -10.73
C ILE A 25 -0.96 0.42 -11.60
N LEU A 26 -0.36 1.43 -11.00
CA LEU A 26 0.57 2.33 -11.69
C LEU A 26 2.01 1.94 -11.45
N GLU A 27 2.35 1.57 -10.22
CA GLU A 27 3.71 1.24 -9.87
C GLU A 27 3.73 0.38 -8.62
N THR A 28 4.73 -0.51 -8.51
CA THR A 28 4.95 -1.28 -7.29
C THR A 28 6.35 -0.98 -6.76
N ASN A 29 6.49 -1.02 -5.44
CA ASN A 29 7.77 -0.81 -4.77
C ASN A 29 8.45 0.50 -5.15
N PHE A 30 7.67 1.58 -5.07
CA PHE A 30 8.23 2.92 -5.30
C PHE A 30 9.14 3.28 -4.13
N ASN A 31 10.40 3.59 -4.44
CA ASN A 31 11.44 3.86 -3.44
C ASN A 31 12.02 5.24 -3.60
N CYS A 32 12.36 5.86 -2.47
CA CYS A 32 13.17 7.06 -2.43
C CYS A 32 13.98 7.05 -1.13
N LYS A 33 14.80 8.07 -0.90
CA LYS A 33 15.63 8.11 0.30
C LYS A 33 14.84 8.11 1.60
N ILE A 34 13.63 8.63 1.57
CA ILE A 34 12.77 8.71 2.77
C ILE A 34 12.19 7.36 3.13
N GLY A 35 11.83 6.55 2.14
CA GLY A 35 11.19 5.26 2.36
C GLY A 35 10.57 4.73 1.08
N GLU A 36 9.60 3.83 1.25
CA GLU A 36 8.96 3.21 0.10
C GLU A 36 7.45 3.10 0.27
N ILE A 37 6.77 2.93 -0.85
CA ILE A 37 5.34 2.64 -0.90
C ILE A 37 5.19 1.34 -1.68
N ASP A 38 4.46 0.40 -1.12
CA ASP A 38 4.34 -0.94 -1.71
C ASP A 38 3.65 -0.91 -3.07
N ILE A 39 2.53 -0.22 -3.17
CA ILE A 39 1.75 -0.16 -4.41
C ILE A 39 1.21 1.25 -4.59
N VAL A 40 1.31 1.78 -5.81
CA VAL A 40 0.63 3.01 -6.19
C VAL A 40 -0.39 2.67 -7.26
N GLY A 41 -1.63 3.10 -7.07
CA GLY A 41 -2.70 2.82 -8.01
C GLY A 41 -3.68 3.96 -8.14
N LYS A 42 -4.63 3.78 -9.05
CA LYS A 42 -5.74 4.74 -9.24
C LYS A 42 -7.05 4.04 -8.96
N ASN A 43 -7.91 4.69 -8.20
CA ASN A 43 -9.23 4.18 -7.87
C ASN A 43 -10.14 5.38 -7.59
N GLU A 44 -11.29 5.45 -8.24
CA GLU A 44 -12.27 6.50 -8.00
C GLU A 44 -11.70 7.93 -8.11
N ASN A 45 -10.84 8.17 -9.07
CA ASN A 45 -10.19 9.48 -9.29
C ASN A 45 -9.15 9.86 -8.24
N TYR A 46 -8.79 8.93 -7.35
CA TYR A 46 -7.72 9.14 -6.39
C TYR A 46 -6.44 8.45 -6.85
N TYR A 47 -5.31 9.08 -6.59
CA TYR A 47 -4.04 8.38 -6.55
C TYR A 47 -3.96 7.71 -5.18
N CYS A 48 -3.90 6.39 -5.18
CA CYS A 48 -3.92 5.61 -3.95
C CYS A 48 -2.54 5.09 -3.64
N PHE A 49 -2.08 5.36 -2.42
CA PHE A 49 -0.79 4.89 -1.92
C PHE A 49 -1.10 3.78 -0.93
N ILE A 50 -0.67 2.58 -1.24
CA ILE A 50 -1.19 1.38 -0.60
C ILE A 50 -0.08 0.66 0.15
N GLU A 51 -0.31 0.42 1.44
CA GLU A 51 0.56 -0.38 2.28
C GLU A 51 0.02 -1.81 2.31
N VAL A 52 0.89 -2.79 2.09
CA VAL A 52 0.53 -4.20 2.17
C VAL A 52 1.03 -4.74 3.50
N LYS A 53 0.10 -5.23 4.31
CA LYS A 53 0.41 -5.88 5.57
C LYS A 53 0.01 -7.33 5.48
N TYR A 54 0.89 -8.21 5.91
CA TYR A 54 0.59 -9.63 5.83
C TYR A 54 1.15 -10.35 7.03
N ARG A 55 0.56 -11.49 7.30
CA ARG A 55 1.06 -12.43 8.30
C ARG A 55 0.53 -13.81 8.00
N GLU A 56 1.21 -14.80 8.53
CA GLU A 56 0.85 -16.17 8.31
C GLU A 56 -0.42 -16.52 9.09
N LYS A 57 -1.15 -17.47 8.57
CA LYS A 57 -2.32 -18.02 9.22
C LYS A 57 -1.96 -18.48 10.63
N ASN A 58 -2.85 -18.25 11.58
CA ASN A 58 -2.68 -18.60 12.98
C ASN A 58 -1.68 -17.74 13.75
N SER A 59 -1.31 -16.59 13.19
CA SER A 59 -0.51 -15.62 13.93
C SER A 59 -1.29 -15.10 15.13
N LEU A 60 -0.58 -14.84 16.23
CA LEU A 60 -1.19 -14.26 17.42
C LEU A 60 -1.56 -12.79 17.27
N ALA A 61 -1.03 -12.14 16.26
CA ALA A 61 -1.21 -10.69 16.06
C ALA A 61 -2.37 -10.37 15.13
N LYS A 62 -3.44 -11.13 15.15
CA LYS A 62 -4.59 -10.94 14.27
C LYS A 62 -5.18 -9.54 14.33
N GLY A 63 -5.67 -9.09 13.19
CA GLY A 63 -6.41 -7.84 13.09
C GLY A 63 -5.58 -6.57 13.15
N LEU A 64 -4.27 -6.68 13.19
CA LEU A 64 -3.41 -5.50 13.29
C LEU A 64 -3.06 -4.98 11.88
N TYR A 65 -3.89 -4.14 11.36
CA TYR A 65 -3.62 -3.42 10.13
C TYR A 65 -3.46 -1.91 10.34
N ALA A 66 -3.33 -1.51 11.60
CA ALA A 66 -3.07 -0.11 11.91
C ALA A 66 -1.65 0.27 11.53
N VAL A 67 -1.49 1.46 10.97
CA VAL A 67 -0.19 2.01 10.61
C VAL A 67 0.13 3.11 11.63
N ASP A 68 1.30 3.03 12.30
CA ASP A 68 1.62 3.99 13.34
C ASP A 68 1.90 5.38 12.74
N LYS A 69 1.88 6.40 13.59
CA LYS A 69 1.98 7.79 13.16
C LYS A 69 3.30 8.11 12.46
N ASN A 70 4.40 7.50 12.90
CA ASN A 70 5.71 7.72 12.27
C ASN A 70 5.71 7.16 10.85
N LYS A 71 5.15 5.97 10.68
CA LYS A 71 5.03 5.35 9.37
C LYS A 71 4.11 6.16 8.46
N GLN A 72 2.99 6.65 9.00
CA GLN A 72 2.08 7.50 8.23
C GLN A 72 2.79 8.74 7.70
N ARG A 73 3.58 9.40 8.55
CA ARG A 73 4.33 10.60 8.13
C ARG A 73 5.32 10.28 7.02
N LYS A 74 6.01 9.14 7.11
CA LYS A 74 6.93 8.73 6.05
C LYS A 74 6.21 8.47 4.75
N ILE A 75 5.08 7.78 4.83
CA ILE A 75 4.28 7.48 3.64
C ILE A 75 3.81 8.77 2.96
N TYR A 76 3.34 9.76 3.73
CA TYR A 76 2.95 11.06 3.18
C TYR A 76 4.10 11.72 2.43
N LYS A 77 5.30 11.68 3.01
CA LYS A 77 6.47 12.30 2.37
C LYS A 77 6.87 11.56 1.10
N VAL A 78 6.83 10.24 1.12
CA VAL A 78 7.14 9.44 -0.06
C VAL A 78 6.10 9.69 -1.16
N ALA A 79 4.83 9.83 -0.77
CA ALA A 79 3.77 10.16 -1.72
C ALA A 79 4.02 11.51 -2.40
N GLN A 80 4.49 12.51 -1.64
CA GLN A 80 4.85 13.82 -2.22
C GLN A 80 5.96 13.68 -3.24
N VAL A 81 6.97 12.85 -2.94
CA VAL A 81 8.06 12.58 -3.88
C VAL A 81 7.53 11.90 -5.15
N TYR A 82 6.61 10.96 -4.97
CA TYR A 82 5.99 10.29 -6.13
C TYR A 82 5.28 11.30 -7.03
N LEU A 83 4.48 12.19 -6.44
CA LEU A 83 3.77 13.21 -7.22
C LEU A 83 4.74 14.10 -7.98
N MET A 84 5.80 14.57 -7.30
CA MET A 84 6.82 15.40 -7.94
C MET A 84 7.53 14.66 -9.08
N SER A 85 7.90 13.42 -8.85
CA SER A 85 8.62 12.61 -9.83
C SER A 85 7.80 12.34 -11.09
N ASN A 86 6.50 12.37 -10.97
CA ASN A 86 5.58 12.10 -12.08
C ASN A 86 4.92 13.37 -12.61
N ASN A 87 5.46 14.53 -12.26
CA ASN A 87 4.97 15.84 -12.71
C ASN A 87 3.51 16.08 -12.38
N LEU A 88 3.08 15.58 -11.22
CA LEU A 88 1.72 15.78 -10.74
C LEU A 88 1.68 16.91 -9.72
N SER A 89 0.58 17.65 -9.71
CA SER A 89 0.39 18.72 -8.74
C SER A 89 0.34 18.16 -7.32
N GLN A 90 0.88 18.92 -6.36
CA GLN A 90 0.75 18.57 -4.94
C GLN A 90 -0.68 18.67 -4.44
N ASN A 91 -1.58 19.24 -5.24
CA ASN A 91 -3.02 19.29 -4.94
C ASN A 91 -3.78 18.10 -5.53
N THR A 92 -3.07 17.15 -6.13
CA THR A 92 -3.67 15.93 -6.67
C THR A 92 -4.42 15.19 -5.57
N ALA A 93 -5.63 14.72 -5.88
CA ALA A 93 -6.43 13.96 -4.91
C ALA A 93 -5.75 12.63 -4.61
N CYS A 94 -5.43 12.42 -3.34
CA CYS A 94 -4.72 11.22 -2.88
C CYS A 94 -5.52 10.52 -1.78
N ARG A 95 -5.32 9.21 -1.70
CA ARG A 95 -5.92 8.38 -0.66
C ARG A 95 -4.91 7.37 -0.20
N PHE A 96 -4.91 7.07 1.09
CA PHE A 96 -3.96 6.12 1.68
C PHE A 96 -4.73 4.89 2.12
N ASP A 97 -4.44 3.77 1.48
CA ASP A 97 -5.17 2.53 1.68
C ASP A 97 -4.24 1.46 2.23
N VAL A 98 -4.83 0.45 2.86
CA VAL A 98 -4.10 -0.70 3.37
C VAL A 98 -4.75 -1.97 2.84
N VAL A 99 -3.92 -2.90 2.36
CA VAL A 99 -4.36 -4.26 2.07
C VAL A 99 -3.76 -5.14 3.17
N SER A 100 -4.63 -5.77 3.94
CA SER A 100 -4.22 -6.66 5.01
C SER A 100 -4.50 -8.10 4.59
N ILE A 101 -3.47 -8.93 4.63
CA ILE A 101 -3.57 -10.35 4.26
C ILE A 101 -3.26 -11.19 5.49
N ASP A 102 -4.24 -11.95 5.96
CA ASP A 102 -4.14 -12.81 7.13
C ASP A 102 -4.38 -14.24 6.65
N GLY A 103 -3.29 -14.96 6.39
CA GLY A 103 -3.39 -16.25 5.73
C GLY A 103 -3.96 -16.10 4.34
N ASP A 104 -5.17 -16.61 4.13
CA ASP A 104 -5.87 -16.50 2.84
C ASP A 104 -6.91 -15.37 2.82
N GLU A 105 -7.13 -14.73 3.95
CA GLU A 105 -8.12 -13.65 4.04
C GLU A 105 -7.49 -12.33 3.67
N ILE A 106 -8.11 -11.64 2.72
CA ILE A 106 -7.64 -10.33 2.26
C ILE A 106 -8.68 -9.29 2.62
N THR A 107 -8.24 -8.22 3.29
CA THR A 107 -9.10 -7.11 3.66
C THR A 107 -8.52 -5.83 3.08
N LEU A 108 -9.36 -5.07 2.37
CA LEU A 108 -8.98 -3.78 1.83
C LEU A 108 -9.58 -2.68 2.70
N ILE A 109 -8.74 -1.82 3.23
CA ILE A 109 -9.18 -0.69 4.04
C ILE A 109 -8.88 0.58 3.24
N LYS A 110 -9.92 1.20 2.71
CA LYS A 110 -9.78 2.46 1.97
C LYS A 110 -9.71 3.61 2.95
N ASN A 111 -8.88 4.58 2.64
CA ASN A 111 -8.70 5.77 3.48
C ASN A 111 -8.35 5.38 4.91
N ALA A 112 -7.37 4.49 5.03
CA ALA A 112 -6.98 3.89 6.31
C ALA A 112 -6.41 4.92 7.28
N PHE A 113 -5.79 5.99 6.76
CA PHE A 113 -5.33 7.11 7.58
C PHE A 113 -5.45 8.38 6.74
N PRO A 114 -6.09 9.42 7.31
CA PRO A 114 -6.37 10.66 6.59
C PRO A 114 -5.13 11.51 6.34
#